data_64a4cbd68d4263c34438073336bef304
#
_entry.id   64a4cbd68d4263c34438073336bef304
#
_cell.length_a   1.000
_cell.length_b   1.000
_cell.length_c   1.000
_cell.angle_alpha   90.00
_cell.angle_beta   90.00
_cell.angle_gamma   90.00
#
_symmetry.space_group_name_H-M   'P 1'
#
loop_
_entity.id
_entity.type
_entity.pdbx_description
1 polymer ?
#
loop_
_entity_poly.entity_id
_entity_poly.type
_entity_poly.pdbx_seq_one_letter_code
_entity_poly.pdbx_strand_id
1 'polypeptide(L)'
;MPEEFASLSAMRCRAYAIERGQQARPTARKRRKDQAPVSATETHDPNRRDFLYIATGMAGVVGAAAAAWPFIDQMRPDASTLALASIEVDVSALEPGMSLTAKWRGKPVFIRNRTPEEIKSAQDVKLEDLKDPLARNANLPSDAKATDIDRSAGQGKENWLVMIGVCTHLGCIPLGQQGEYGGWFCPCHGSVYDTSGRIRHGPAPENMAIPAFEFISDTKIRIG
;
A
#
# COMPACT_ATOMS: atom_id res chain seq x y z
N MET A 1 49.35 -3.05 -20.67
CA MET A 1 49.03 -4.26 -21.40
C MET A 1 47.65 -4.69 -21.01
N PRO A 2 46.69 -4.35 -21.80
CA PRO A 2 45.34 -4.96 -21.75
C PRO A 2 45.11 -5.64 -23.10
N GLU A 3 44.14 -6.43 -23.25
CA GLU A 3 43.72 -7.26 -24.40
C GLU A 3 43.96 -8.73 -24.16
N GLU A 4 42.96 -9.39 -23.58
CA GLU A 4 42.64 -10.80 -23.83
C GLU A 4 41.39 -11.21 -23.02
N PHE A 5 40.21 -10.69 -23.39
CA PHE A 5 38.92 -11.26 -22.96
C PHE A 5 37.77 -10.93 -23.93
N ALA A 6 38.04 -11.01 -25.21
CA ALA A 6 36.99 -10.82 -26.23
C ALA A 6 37.16 -11.88 -27.34
N SER A 7 37.03 -13.15 -27.04
CA SER A 7 36.98 -14.20 -28.08
C SER A 7 36.53 -15.56 -27.54
N LEU A 8 35.31 -15.67 -27.01
CA LEU A 8 34.75 -17.01 -26.70
C LEU A 8 33.19 -17.04 -26.74
N SER A 9 32.57 -16.08 -27.39
CA SER A 9 31.11 -16.06 -27.49
C SER A 9 30.53 -16.15 -28.93
N ALA A 10 31.37 -16.46 -29.94
CA ALA A 10 30.95 -16.48 -31.34
C ALA A 10 31.04 -17.87 -32.02
N MET A 11 31.12 -18.96 -31.29
CA MET A 11 31.23 -20.30 -31.88
C MET A 11 30.22 -21.34 -31.38
N ARG A 12 28.98 -20.96 -31.12
CA ARG A 12 27.92 -21.95 -30.79
C ARG A 12 26.56 -21.73 -31.48
N CYS A 13 26.50 -21.05 -32.58
CA CYS A 13 25.27 -20.90 -33.37
C CYS A 13 25.42 -21.33 -34.84
N ARG A 14 26.13 -22.42 -35.11
CA ARG A 14 26.25 -22.93 -36.49
C ARG A 14 26.32 -24.46 -36.57
N ALA A 15 25.29 -25.15 -36.03
CA ALA A 15 25.14 -26.59 -36.28
C ALA A 15 23.70 -27.03 -35.91
N TYR A 16 22.68 -26.46 -36.54
CA TYR A 16 21.33 -27.06 -36.51
C TYR A 16 20.52 -26.64 -37.76
N ALA A 17 21.06 -26.83 -38.91
CA ALA A 17 20.34 -26.72 -40.16
C ALA A 17 20.98 -27.68 -41.16
N ILE A 18 20.48 -28.87 -41.27
CA ILE A 18 20.50 -29.79 -42.42
C ILE A 18 20.02 -31.13 -41.87
N GLU A 19 18.73 -31.39 -41.98
CA GLU A 19 18.09 -32.66 -42.19
C GLU A 19 16.57 -32.47 -42.13
N ARG A 20 16.04 -31.96 -43.23
CA ARG A 20 14.61 -32.17 -43.52
C ARG A 20 14.56 -32.94 -44.86
N GLY A 21 14.59 -34.25 -44.70
CA GLY A 21 14.23 -35.19 -45.75
C GLY A 21 12.81 -34.89 -46.28
N GLN A 22 12.74 -34.96 -47.55
CA GLN A 22 11.53 -34.91 -48.35
C GLN A 22 10.49 -35.90 -47.87
N GLN A 23 9.43 -35.44 -47.21
CA GLN A 23 8.23 -36.26 -47.01
C GLN A 23 7.20 -35.88 -48.06
N ALA A 24 6.83 -36.87 -48.83
CA ALA A 24 5.89 -36.89 -49.93
C ALA A 24 4.56 -36.23 -49.54
N ARG A 25 4.03 -35.36 -50.44
CA ARG A 25 2.68 -34.80 -50.34
C ARG A 25 1.63 -35.90 -50.35
N PRO A 26 0.75 -36.07 -49.38
CA PRO A 26 -0.42 -36.89 -49.51
C PRO A 26 -1.43 -36.23 -50.44
N THR A 27 -1.89 -37.00 -51.38
CA THR A 27 -2.90 -36.73 -52.41
C THR A 27 -4.17 -36.09 -51.84
N ALA A 28 -4.73 -35.17 -52.58
CA ALA A 28 -5.94 -34.42 -52.27
C ALA A 28 -7.11 -35.35 -51.84
N ARG A 29 -7.44 -35.31 -50.59
CA ARG A 29 -8.63 -35.97 -50.02
C ARG A 29 -9.86 -35.22 -50.52
N LYS A 30 -10.61 -35.86 -51.39
CA LYS A 30 -11.91 -35.46 -51.92
C LYS A 30 -12.78 -34.93 -50.78
N ARG A 31 -13.06 -33.63 -50.77
CA ARG A 31 -13.96 -33.00 -49.82
C ARG A 31 -15.34 -33.59 -49.98
N ARG A 32 -15.80 -34.35 -49.00
CA ARG A 32 -17.21 -34.73 -48.92
C ARG A 32 -18.03 -33.45 -48.76
N LYS A 33 -18.87 -33.18 -49.78
CA LYS A 33 -19.78 -32.05 -49.82
C LYS A 33 -21.05 -32.23 -48.96
N ASP A 34 -21.07 -33.19 -48.08
CA ASP A 34 -22.28 -33.58 -47.36
C ASP A 34 -22.17 -33.38 -45.85
N GLN A 35 -21.41 -32.37 -45.42
CA GLN A 35 -21.59 -31.87 -44.06
C GLN A 35 -22.56 -30.69 -44.12
N ALA A 36 -23.84 -31.02 -43.90
CA ALA A 36 -24.87 -30.06 -43.56
C ALA A 36 -24.38 -29.16 -42.39
N PRO A 37 -24.67 -27.85 -42.44
CA PRO A 37 -24.34 -26.99 -41.31
C PRO A 37 -25.04 -27.51 -40.07
N VAL A 38 -24.27 -27.75 -38.97
CA VAL A 38 -24.82 -28.03 -37.67
C VAL A 38 -25.42 -26.71 -37.17
N SER A 39 -26.59 -26.41 -37.73
CA SER A 39 -27.45 -25.35 -37.24
C SER A 39 -28.73 -26.04 -36.81
N ALA A 40 -28.70 -26.57 -35.62
CA ALA A 40 -29.90 -26.95 -34.95
C ALA A 40 -29.76 -26.46 -33.50
N THR A 41 -30.08 -25.21 -33.32
CA THR A 41 -30.76 -24.82 -32.10
C THR A 41 -32.13 -25.46 -32.21
N GLU A 42 -32.23 -26.77 -31.88
CA GLU A 42 -33.51 -27.36 -31.61
C GLU A 42 -34.08 -26.58 -30.43
N THR A 43 -35.05 -25.74 -30.69
CA THR A 43 -35.96 -25.20 -29.68
C THR A 43 -36.77 -26.37 -29.13
N HIS A 44 -36.17 -27.04 -28.15
CA HIS A 44 -36.84 -28.11 -27.41
C HIS A 44 -38.01 -27.43 -26.69
N ASP A 45 -39.25 -27.84 -27.02
CA ASP A 45 -40.41 -27.38 -26.28
C ASP A 45 -40.23 -27.75 -24.80
N PRO A 46 -40.35 -26.81 -23.86
CA PRO A 46 -40.07 -27.03 -22.45
C PRO A 46 -41.01 -28.10 -21.90
N ASN A 47 -40.46 -29.27 -21.61
CA ASN A 47 -41.18 -30.40 -21.05
C ASN A 47 -41.25 -30.25 -19.50
N ARG A 48 -42.24 -30.89 -18.86
CA ARG A 48 -42.36 -30.98 -17.38
C ARG A 48 -41.05 -31.39 -16.71
N ARG A 49 -40.27 -32.24 -17.39
CA ARG A 49 -38.96 -32.70 -16.92
C ARG A 49 -37.93 -31.52 -16.87
N ASP A 50 -37.90 -30.69 -17.90
CA ASP A 50 -36.98 -29.56 -17.97
C ASP A 50 -37.31 -28.51 -16.90
N PHE A 51 -38.61 -28.31 -16.66
CA PHE A 51 -39.09 -27.47 -15.55
C PHE A 51 -38.56 -27.99 -14.19
N LEU A 52 -38.65 -29.29 -13.94
CA LEU A 52 -38.16 -29.90 -12.70
C LEU A 52 -36.64 -29.71 -12.53
N TYR A 53 -35.87 -29.90 -13.61
CA TYR A 53 -34.42 -29.70 -13.57
C TYR A 53 -34.05 -28.23 -13.30
N ILE A 54 -34.72 -27.30 -13.95
CA ILE A 54 -34.51 -25.87 -13.72
C ILE A 54 -34.89 -25.47 -12.29
N ALA A 55 -36.08 -25.92 -11.83
CA ALA A 55 -36.54 -25.64 -10.47
C ALA A 55 -35.60 -26.20 -9.40
N THR A 56 -35.12 -27.44 -9.58
CA THR A 56 -34.15 -28.05 -8.67
C THR A 56 -32.81 -27.36 -8.72
N GLY A 57 -32.36 -27.01 -9.91
CA GLY A 57 -31.11 -26.25 -10.09
C GLY A 57 -31.16 -24.87 -9.40
N MET A 58 -32.27 -24.16 -9.57
CA MET A 58 -32.46 -22.86 -8.89
C MET A 58 -32.53 -23.01 -7.36
N ALA A 59 -33.27 -23.99 -6.86
CA ALA A 59 -33.31 -24.30 -5.43
C ALA A 59 -31.92 -24.64 -4.88
N GLY A 60 -31.11 -25.41 -5.64
CA GLY A 60 -29.73 -25.73 -5.32
C GLY A 60 -28.84 -24.47 -5.25
N VAL A 61 -28.95 -23.58 -6.22
CA VAL A 61 -28.19 -22.31 -6.24
C VAL A 61 -28.56 -21.41 -5.05
N VAL A 62 -29.86 -21.26 -4.77
CA VAL A 62 -30.34 -20.48 -3.63
C VAL A 62 -29.84 -21.09 -2.31
N GLY A 63 -29.92 -22.42 -2.18
CA GLY A 63 -29.41 -23.14 -1.00
C GLY A 63 -27.89 -22.96 -0.81
N ALA A 64 -27.12 -23.08 -1.89
CA ALA A 64 -25.69 -22.86 -1.85
C ALA A 64 -25.34 -21.40 -1.51
N ALA A 65 -26.05 -20.42 -2.07
CA ALA A 65 -25.85 -19.02 -1.74
C ALA A 65 -26.20 -18.70 -0.28
N ALA A 66 -27.30 -19.26 0.23
CA ALA A 66 -27.68 -19.12 1.64
C ALA A 66 -26.65 -19.77 2.59
N ALA A 67 -26.09 -20.91 2.22
CA ALA A 67 -25.04 -21.56 2.99
C ALA A 67 -23.70 -20.81 2.93
N ALA A 68 -23.39 -20.18 1.81
CA ALA A 68 -22.15 -19.39 1.65
C ALA A 68 -22.22 -18.04 2.37
N TRP A 69 -23.40 -17.49 2.53
CA TRP A 69 -23.60 -16.16 3.12
C TRP A 69 -22.95 -15.97 4.50
N PRO A 70 -23.13 -16.88 5.49
CA PRO A 70 -22.51 -16.74 6.80
C PRO A 70 -20.98 -16.65 6.74
N PHE A 71 -20.36 -17.40 5.83
CA PHE A 71 -18.89 -17.37 5.67
C PHE A 71 -18.40 -16.04 5.11
N ILE A 72 -19.17 -15.42 4.22
CA ILE A 72 -18.87 -14.09 3.69
C ILE A 72 -19.11 -13.03 4.78
N ASP A 73 -20.18 -13.17 5.54
CA ASP A 73 -20.54 -12.20 6.61
C ASP A 73 -19.52 -12.22 7.78
N GLN A 74 -18.92 -13.37 8.08
CA GLN A 74 -17.84 -13.49 9.07
C GLN A 74 -16.56 -12.73 8.68
N MET A 75 -16.39 -12.39 7.40
CA MET A 75 -15.24 -11.57 6.95
C MET A 75 -15.42 -10.08 7.23
N ARG A 76 -16.58 -9.64 7.70
CA ARG A 76 -16.82 -8.24 8.08
C ARG A 76 -16.02 -7.88 9.31
N PRO A 77 -15.47 -6.64 9.38
CA PRO A 77 -14.83 -6.15 10.59
C PRO A 77 -15.80 -6.21 11.77
N ASP A 78 -15.34 -6.74 12.89
CA ASP A 78 -16.10 -6.76 14.13
C ASP A 78 -16.38 -5.35 14.67
N ALA A 79 -17.49 -5.19 15.38
CA ALA A 79 -17.90 -3.91 15.99
C ALA A 79 -16.83 -3.33 16.93
N SER A 80 -16.07 -4.19 17.63
CA SER A 80 -14.94 -3.76 18.46
C SER A 80 -13.80 -3.14 17.62
N THR A 81 -13.54 -3.70 16.43
CA THR A 81 -12.53 -3.16 15.50
C THR A 81 -12.97 -1.81 14.94
N LEU A 82 -14.27 -1.65 14.64
CA LEU A 82 -14.85 -0.39 14.18
C LEU A 82 -14.85 0.68 15.28
N ALA A 83 -15.15 0.29 16.53
CA ALA A 83 -15.09 1.20 17.67
C ALA A 83 -13.69 1.74 17.96
N LEU A 84 -12.63 0.99 17.60
CA LEU A 84 -11.23 1.40 17.69
C LEU A 84 -10.71 2.07 16.42
N ALA A 85 -11.58 2.35 15.44
CA ALA A 85 -11.20 2.97 14.18
C ALA A 85 -10.68 4.40 14.39
N SER A 86 -11.20 5.14 15.36
CA SER A 86 -10.75 6.47 15.74
C SER A 86 -10.50 6.56 17.25
N ILE A 87 -9.60 7.45 17.65
CA ILE A 87 -9.33 7.81 19.04
C ILE A 87 -9.35 9.32 19.20
N GLU A 88 -9.80 9.79 20.36
CA GLU A 88 -9.70 11.19 20.76
C GLU A 88 -8.58 11.34 21.80
N VAL A 89 -7.70 12.32 21.57
CA VAL A 89 -6.56 12.57 22.43
C VAL A 89 -6.62 14.03 22.92
N ASP A 90 -6.55 14.21 24.22
CA ASP A 90 -6.45 15.53 24.85
C ASP A 90 -4.99 15.98 24.84
N VAL A 91 -4.75 17.13 24.24
CA VAL A 91 -3.42 17.76 24.13
C VAL A 91 -3.28 19.04 24.93
N SER A 92 -4.25 19.33 25.79
CA SER A 92 -4.27 20.57 26.60
C SER A 92 -3.06 20.73 27.53
N ALA A 93 -2.49 19.60 27.99
CA ALA A 93 -1.33 19.59 28.88
C ALA A 93 0.02 19.57 28.16
N LEU A 94 0.04 19.59 26.80
CA LEU A 94 1.29 19.56 26.04
C LEU A 94 1.83 20.97 25.84
N GLU A 95 2.85 21.32 26.62
CA GLU A 95 3.62 22.55 26.42
C GLU A 95 4.53 22.44 25.19
N PRO A 96 4.98 23.57 24.59
CA PRO A 96 5.97 23.58 23.52
C PRO A 96 7.22 22.77 23.90
N GLY A 97 7.64 21.85 23.01
CA GLY A 97 8.75 20.93 23.26
C GLY A 97 8.35 19.61 23.90
N MET A 98 7.09 19.43 24.31
CA MET A 98 6.60 18.18 24.86
C MET A 98 6.02 17.26 23.78
N SER A 99 6.05 15.95 24.05
CA SER A 99 5.46 14.95 23.17
C SER A 99 4.63 13.93 23.95
N LEU A 100 3.55 13.46 23.36
CA LEU A 100 2.67 12.40 23.85
C LEU A 100 2.67 11.24 22.88
N THR A 101 2.61 10.02 23.40
CA THR A 101 2.43 8.83 22.57
C THR A 101 1.07 8.22 22.87
N ALA A 102 0.21 8.18 21.84
CA ALA A 102 -1.08 7.52 21.88
C ALA A 102 -1.01 6.19 21.13
N LYS A 103 -1.85 5.22 21.50
CA LYS A 103 -1.95 3.95 20.78
C LYS A 103 -3.18 3.96 19.87
N TRP A 104 -2.96 3.83 18.57
CA TRP A 104 -4.04 3.75 17.58
C TRP A 104 -3.83 2.57 16.65
N ARG A 105 -4.85 1.72 16.47
CA ARG A 105 -4.80 0.49 15.65
C ARG A 105 -3.56 -0.38 15.92
N GLY A 106 -3.16 -0.49 17.18
CA GLY A 106 -1.98 -1.27 17.58
C GLY A 106 -0.62 -0.61 17.34
N LYS A 107 -0.58 0.57 16.72
CA LYS A 107 0.65 1.34 16.46
C LYS A 107 0.75 2.54 17.39
N PRO A 108 1.97 2.95 17.81
CA PRO A 108 2.16 4.22 18.50
C PRO A 108 1.96 5.37 17.53
N VAL A 109 1.28 6.41 17.99
CA VAL A 109 1.17 7.70 17.31
C VAL A 109 1.85 8.74 18.17
N PHE A 110 2.85 9.41 17.63
CA PHE A 110 3.53 10.51 18.28
C PHE A 110 2.79 11.81 18.00
N ILE A 111 2.48 12.53 19.05
CA ILE A 111 1.88 13.86 19.01
C ILE A 111 2.87 14.78 19.70
N ARG A 112 3.44 15.74 18.95
CA ARG A 112 4.45 16.67 19.45
C ARG A 112 4.00 18.10 19.26
N ASN A 113 4.10 18.89 20.32
CA ASN A 113 4.02 20.33 20.25
C ASN A 113 5.44 20.86 20.05
N ARG A 114 5.78 21.20 18.79
CA ARG A 114 7.15 21.60 18.38
C ARG A 114 7.47 23.02 18.84
N THR A 115 8.74 23.22 19.16
CA THR A 115 9.25 24.57 19.46
C THR A 115 9.45 25.39 18.17
N PRO A 116 9.52 26.73 18.25
CA PRO A 116 9.80 27.54 17.06
C PRO A 116 11.13 27.20 16.38
N GLU A 117 12.14 26.78 17.16
CA GLU A 117 13.45 26.38 16.63
C GLU A 117 13.31 25.06 15.80
N GLU A 118 12.50 24.12 16.28
CA GLU A 118 12.25 22.86 15.56
C GLU A 118 11.52 23.10 14.24
N ILE A 119 10.54 24.01 14.25
CA ILE A 119 9.79 24.41 13.05
C ILE A 119 10.73 25.06 12.05
N LYS A 120 11.54 26.04 12.50
CA LYS A 120 12.51 26.72 11.64
C LYS A 120 13.53 25.75 11.04
N SER A 121 14.09 24.86 11.88
CA SER A 121 15.02 23.82 11.41
C SER A 121 14.41 22.93 10.34
N ALA A 122 13.12 22.61 10.46
CA ALA A 122 12.41 21.82 9.46
C ALA A 122 12.11 22.59 8.16
N GLN A 123 11.79 23.89 8.26
CA GLN A 123 11.54 24.77 7.11
C GLN A 123 12.79 25.06 6.30
N ASP A 124 13.95 25.16 6.95
CA ASP A 124 15.25 25.42 6.29
C ASP A 124 15.73 24.24 5.42
N VAL A 125 15.09 23.06 5.54
CA VAL A 125 15.46 21.87 4.76
C VAL A 125 14.92 21.93 3.34
N LYS A 126 15.81 21.83 2.36
CA LYS A 126 15.44 21.77 0.95
C LYS A 126 14.85 20.40 0.60
N LEU A 127 13.80 20.41 -0.21
CA LEU A 127 13.16 19.16 -0.67
C LEU A 127 14.10 18.25 -1.48
N GLU A 128 15.08 18.85 -2.15
CA GLU A 128 16.10 18.14 -2.94
C GLU A 128 17.04 17.30 -2.06
N ASP A 129 17.22 17.69 -0.79
CA ASP A 129 18.07 16.99 0.16
C ASP A 129 17.34 15.84 0.89
N LEU A 130 16.04 15.67 0.61
CA LEU A 130 15.24 14.65 1.23
C LEU A 130 15.30 13.34 0.43
N LYS A 131 15.50 12.23 1.14
CA LYS A 131 15.45 10.89 0.57
C LYS A 131 14.07 10.52 0.03
N ASP A 132 13.01 10.93 0.75
CA ASP A 132 11.62 10.80 0.35
C ASP A 132 11.00 12.20 0.19
N PRO A 133 10.69 12.65 -1.04
CA PRO A 133 10.13 13.98 -1.30
C PRO A 133 8.62 14.06 -1.05
N LEU A 134 7.95 12.96 -0.66
CA LEU A 134 6.51 12.89 -0.46
C LEU A 134 6.14 13.14 1.01
N ALA A 135 5.04 13.86 1.24
CA ALA A 135 4.56 14.18 2.58
C ALA A 135 4.13 12.94 3.39
N ARG A 136 3.67 11.88 2.74
CA ARG A 136 3.10 10.69 3.40
C ARG A 136 2.01 11.07 4.41
N ASN A 137 1.16 12.01 4.05
CA ASN A 137 0.11 12.57 4.89
C ASN A 137 -1.27 12.14 4.37
N ALA A 138 -2.00 11.37 5.19
CA ALA A 138 -3.33 10.86 4.81
C ALA A 138 -4.40 11.97 4.68
N ASN A 139 -4.12 13.20 5.16
CA ASN A 139 -5.03 14.34 5.04
C ASN A 139 -4.83 15.13 3.74
N LEU A 140 -3.81 14.78 2.94
CA LEU A 140 -3.43 15.47 1.71
C LEU A 140 -3.42 14.50 0.52
N PRO A 141 -3.41 15.01 -0.71
CA PRO A 141 -3.19 14.20 -1.90
C PRO A 141 -1.88 13.40 -1.81
N SER A 142 -1.85 12.22 -2.42
CA SER A 142 -0.70 11.28 -2.34
C SER A 142 0.60 11.82 -2.95
N ASP A 143 0.52 12.84 -3.79
CA ASP A 143 1.63 13.53 -4.45
C ASP A 143 2.12 14.78 -3.70
N ALA A 144 1.51 15.10 -2.54
CA ALA A 144 1.91 16.23 -1.69
C ALA A 144 3.39 16.12 -1.32
N LYS A 145 4.08 17.27 -1.35
CA LYS A 145 5.51 17.35 -1.08
C LYS A 145 5.80 17.30 0.41
N ALA A 146 6.98 16.81 0.79
CA ALA A 146 7.42 16.73 2.17
C ALA A 146 7.86 18.09 2.75
N THR A 147 7.09 19.17 2.48
CA THR A 147 7.30 20.46 3.11
C THR A 147 6.96 20.38 4.60
N ASP A 148 7.50 21.26 5.42
CA ASP A 148 7.19 21.24 6.85
C ASP A 148 5.70 21.48 7.11
N ILE A 149 5.05 22.36 6.34
CA ILE A 149 3.64 22.67 6.48
C ILE A 149 2.75 21.49 6.11
N ASP A 150 3.10 20.77 5.05
CA ASP A 150 2.34 19.58 4.60
C ASP A 150 2.52 18.38 5.52
N ARG A 151 3.51 18.44 6.39
CA ARG A 151 3.77 17.41 7.41
C ARG A 151 3.33 17.79 8.82
N SER A 152 2.93 19.04 9.03
CA SER A 152 2.34 19.54 10.28
C SER A 152 0.81 19.47 10.25
N ALA A 153 0.16 20.01 11.27
CA ALA A 153 -1.29 20.16 11.30
C ALA A 153 -1.83 21.28 10.38
N GLY A 154 -0.98 21.81 9.51
CA GLY A 154 -1.34 22.83 8.53
C GLY A 154 -1.15 24.27 9.05
N GLN A 155 -1.62 25.22 8.22
CA GLN A 155 -1.46 26.65 8.52
C GLN A 155 -2.13 27.06 9.83
N GLY A 156 -1.39 27.79 10.66
CA GLY A 156 -1.84 28.25 11.98
C GLY A 156 -1.71 27.22 13.11
N LYS A 157 -1.30 25.97 12.79
CA LYS A 157 -1.04 24.89 13.74
C LYS A 157 0.27 24.16 13.41
N GLU A 158 1.25 24.87 12.88
CA GLU A 158 2.54 24.32 12.46
C GLU A 158 3.33 23.70 13.61
N ASN A 159 3.04 24.11 14.84
CA ASN A 159 3.62 23.54 16.04
C ASN A 159 3.18 22.08 16.30
N TRP A 160 2.03 21.67 15.76
CA TRP A 160 1.53 20.32 15.98
C TRP A 160 2.00 19.35 14.90
N LEU A 161 2.70 18.32 15.32
CA LEU A 161 3.09 17.19 14.50
C LEU A 161 2.42 15.91 15.03
N VAL A 162 1.64 15.25 14.19
CA VAL A 162 0.95 13.98 14.49
C VAL A 162 1.42 12.95 13.49
N MET A 163 2.10 11.89 13.94
CA MET A 163 2.63 10.89 13.02
C MET A 163 2.65 9.50 13.64
N ILE A 164 2.62 8.48 12.81
CA ILE A 164 2.76 7.09 13.24
C ILE A 164 4.23 6.86 13.63
N GLY A 165 4.48 6.58 14.91
CA GLY A 165 5.79 6.39 15.48
C GLY A 165 6.42 5.04 15.16
N VAL A 166 6.46 4.70 13.87
CA VAL A 166 6.98 3.43 13.36
C VAL A 166 8.00 3.71 12.27
N CYS A 167 9.20 3.19 12.46
CA CYS A 167 10.27 3.29 11.46
C CYS A 167 9.88 2.53 10.18
N THR A 168 9.98 3.20 9.04
CA THR A 168 9.59 2.65 7.73
C THR A 168 10.53 1.58 7.20
N HIS A 169 11.66 1.33 7.89
CA HIS A 169 12.57 0.24 7.53
C HIS A 169 11.97 -1.14 7.86
N LEU A 170 11.83 -1.48 9.15
CA LEU A 170 11.34 -2.78 9.62
C LEU A 170 10.38 -2.67 10.81
N GLY A 171 9.76 -1.52 11.04
CA GLY A 171 8.71 -1.38 12.02
C GLY A 171 9.14 -1.13 13.46
N CYS A 172 10.42 -0.83 13.74
CA CYS A 172 10.89 -0.44 15.07
C CYS A 172 10.26 0.90 15.49
N ILE A 173 10.19 1.16 16.80
CA ILE A 173 9.71 2.44 17.34
C ILE A 173 10.93 3.36 17.54
N PRO A 174 11.02 4.49 16.81
CA PRO A 174 12.12 5.44 16.97
C PRO A 174 12.05 6.17 18.31
N LEU A 175 13.22 6.53 18.82
CA LEU A 175 13.37 7.34 20.02
C LEU A 175 13.29 8.82 19.67
N GLY A 176 12.45 9.56 20.35
CA GLY A 176 12.27 11.00 20.14
C GLY A 176 13.42 11.85 20.66
N GLN A 177 13.62 13.02 20.07
CA GLN A 177 14.63 14.03 20.46
C GLN A 177 16.07 13.48 20.44
N GLN A 178 16.32 12.57 19.50
CA GLN A 178 17.63 11.96 19.31
C GLN A 178 18.04 11.99 17.85
N GLY A 179 19.33 11.80 17.62
CA GLY A 179 19.94 11.88 16.30
C GLY A 179 20.39 13.28 15.93
N GLU A 180 21.12 13.37 14.83
CA GLU A 180 21.81 14.60 14.37
C GLU A 180 20.87 15.76 14.02
N TYR A 181 19.59 15.47 13.74
CA TYR A 181 18.61 16.46 13.30
C TYR A 181 17.59 16.83 14.39
N GLY A 182 17.80 16.42 15.63
CA GLY A 182 16.93 16.76 16.77
C GLY A 182 15.52 16.18 16.71
N GLY A 183 15.28 15.25 15.78
CA GLY A 183 13.99 14.61 15.57
C GLY A 183 13.91 13.24 16.22
N TRP A 184 13.94 12.17 15.41
CA TRP A 184 13.81 10.78 15.90
C TRP A 184 14.96 9.92 15.37
N PHE A 185 15.44 9.06 16.25
CA PHE A 185 16.47 8.08 15.94
C PHE A 185 15.96 6.65 16.13
N CYS A 186 16.10 5.82 15.11
CA CYS A 186 15.78 4.40 15.20
C CYS A 186 17.03 3.59 15.54
N PRO A 187 17.15 3.04 16.77
CA PRO A 187 18.38 2.35 17.21
C PRO A 187 18.59 1.00 16.54
N CYS A 188 17.55 0.44 15.89
CA CYS A 188 17.65 -0.89 15.28
C CYS A 188 18.68 -0.93 14.14
N HIS A 189 18.71 0.07 13.25
CA HIS A 189 19.58 0.13 12.09
C HIS A 189 20.06 1.55 11.75
N GLY A 190 19.92 2.50 12.68
CA GLY A 190 20.49 3.84 12.53
C GLY A 190 19.71 4.77 11.59
N SER A 191 18.41 4.57 11.38
CA SER A 191 17.61 5.55 10.65
C SER A 191 17.39 6.80 11.48
N VAL A 192 17.65 7.98 10.88
CA VAL A 192 17.51 9.30 11.54
C VAL A 192 16.47 10.12 10.79
N TYR A 193 15.52 10.64 11.54
CA TYR A 193 14.45 11.51 11.06
C TYR A 193 14.61 12.92 11.65
N ASP A 194 14.19 13.92 10.90
CA ASP A 194 14.19 15.30 11.36
C ASP A 194 12.98 15.66 12.25
N THR A 195 12.87 16.92 12.62
CA THR A 195 11.80 17.46 13.50
C THR A 195 10.41 17.45 12.85
N SER A 196 10.29 17.15 11.54
CA SER A 196 9.03 16.89 10.82
C SER A 196 8.80 15.40 10.52
N GLY A 197 9.66 14.50 11.06
CA GLY A 197 9.57 13.07 10.83
C GLY A 197 9.96 12.64 9.42
N ARG A 198 10.75 13.45 8.68
CA ARG A 198 11.29 13.10 7.36
C ARG A 198 12.59 12.35 7.52
N ILE A 199 12.73 11.28 6.73
CA ILE A 199 13.97 10.49 6.74
C ILE A 199 15.13 11.29 6.16
N ARG A 200 16.22 11.41 6.92
CA ARG A 200 17.43 12.13 6.54
C ARG A 200 18.60 11.17 6.29
N HIS A 201 18.75 10.16 7.11
CA HIS A 201 19.84 9.20 7.03
C HIS A 201 19.40 7.80 7.44
N GLY A 202 20.09 6.76 6.93
CA GLY A 202 19.89 5.37 7.29
C GLY A 202 19.04 4.58 6.28
N PRO A 203 18.70 3.32 6.61
CA PRO A 203 18.09 2.38 5.65
C PRO A 203 16.60 2.60 5.42
N ALA A 204 15.89 3.37 6.25
CA ALA A 204 14.47 3.63 6.06
C ALA A 204 14.21 4.25 4.67
N PRO A 205 13.23 3.74 3.89
CA PRO A 205 12.96 4.23 2.54
C PRO A 205 12.07 5.48 2.51
N GLU A 206 11.20 5.66 3.50
CA GLU A 206 10.13 6.65 3.48
C GLU A 206 10.08 7.48 4.76
N ASN A 207 9.43 8.63 4.67
CA ASN A 207 9.09 9.45 5.82
C ASN A 207 8.09 8.71 6.73
N MET A 208 8.09 9.01 8.04
CA MET A 208 7.08 8.45 8.94
C MET A 208 5.68 8.94 8.51
N ALA A 209 4.73 8.01 8.43
CA ALA A 209 3.40 8.32 7.92
C ALA A 209 2.60 9.20 8.89
N ILE A 210 1.84 10.13 8.34
CA ILE A 210 0.88 10.96 9.08
C ILE A 210 -0.49 10.32 8.90
N PRO A 211 -1.17 9.90 9.99
CA PRO A 211 -2.51 9.34 9.91
C PRO A 211 -3.54 10.41 9.54
N ALA A 212 -4.73 10.00 9.14
CA ALA A 212 -5.85 10.91 9.09
C ALA A 212 -6.14 11.44 10.51
N PHE A 213 -6.20 12.74 10.68
CA PHE A 213 -6.54 13.36 11.95
C PHE A 213 -7.19 14.72 11.74
N GLU A 214 -7.94 15.17 12.74
CA GLU A 214 -8.56 16.49 12.76
C GLU A 214 -8.56 17.06 14.18
N PHE A 215 -8.54 18.37 14.31
CA PHE A 215 -8.75 19.07 15.57
C PHE A 215 -10.26 19.24 15.80
N ILE A 216 -10.79 18.56 16.81
CA ILE A 216 -12.19 18.75 17.25
C ILE A 216 -12.34 20.08 18.01
N SER A 217 -11.29 20.45 18.76
CA SER A 217 -11.15 21.70 19.48
C SER A 217 -9.68 22.07 19.55
N ASP A 218 -9.34 23.23 20.11
CA ASP A 218 -7.93 23.62 20.29
C ASP A 218 -7.13 22.67 21.18
N THR A 219 -7.81 21.88 22.00
CA THR A 219 -7.20 20.96 22.97
C THR A 219 -7.44 19.50 22.68
N LYS A 220 -8.19 19.15 21.63
CA LYS A 220 -8.53 17.75 21.32
C LYS A 220 -8.30 17.43 19.86
N ILE A 221 -7.60 16.33 19.63
CA ILE A 221 -7.32 15.76 18.31
C ILE A 221 -8.05 14.42 18.18
N ARG A 222 -8.77 14.23 17.09
CA ARG A 222 -9.29 12.92 16.66
C ARG A 222 -8.34 12.33 15.63
N ILE A 223 -7.99 11.06 15.79
CA ILE A 223 -7.10 10.32 14.88
C ILE A 223 -7.87 9.13 14.32
N GLY A 224 -8.02 9.05 13.01
CA GLY A 224 -8.74 7.99 12.28
C GLY A 224 -10.11 8.34 11.77
#